data_55045fa10cbea448be339a261a2ff4ce
#
_entry.id   55045fa10cbea448be339a261a2ff4ce
#
_cell.length_a   1.000
_cell.length_b   1.000
_cell.length_c   1.000
_cell.angle_alpha   90.00
_cell.angle_beta   90.00
_cell.angle_gamma   90.00
#
_symmetry.space_group_name_H-M   'P 1'
#
loop_
_entity.id
_entity.type
_entity.pdbx_description
1 polymer ?
#
loop_
_entity_poly.entity_id
_entity_poly.type
_entity_poly.pdbx_seq_one_letter_code
_entity_poly.pdbx_strand_id
1 'polypeptide(L)'
;MVCTLTKIVTFTLLPPVSGDIVLLKTISSNLSNPRQAAYSVLLRIHKEGCYADQLMDRELAGGALSGPDRGLFAELVFGVLRRQGTLDHILTGLLNQPLAKLEPQVLILLRLGLYLLVYLDRIPESAAVNETVNLTKQALPRASGLVNAVLRNYLRHKDTITFPDPVAAPAASIAARHSHPAWLVKLWFSQLGEQETESLAEASSRQPPLTLRTNSLRTTRDDLLCRFKDNSIDAVPCRFSPFGIQVEGRHHIPGLPGFREGLFVVQDEASQMVSILLDPQPGERVLDTCAAPGGKSTHLAQIMENRGGLLAMDISRNKLPLIQETAERLGISIISTRAADLLQIGAFPANAFDRILLDAPCSGLGVIRRNPEAKWRLTSEDITRLAATQKAMIRNAARLLKPGGVLVYSTCSTTVEENEAVILDFLSRQGDFVLDNLNDTFFDYRETFTCDGMFRAWPHRHAMDGFFAARLKKK
;
A
#
# COMPACT_ATOMS: atom_id res chain seq x y z
N MET A 1 11.59 15.66 24.22
CA MET A 1 11.96 15.28 22.84
C MET A 1 11.12 14.08 22.47
N VAL A 2 10.02 14.31 21.77
CA VAL A 2 9.02 13.28 21.45
C VAL A 2 9.51 12.53 20.20
N CYS A 3 9.73 11.24 20.36
CA CYS A 3 10.17 10.31 19.32
C CYS A 3 9.07 10.17 18.26
N THR A 4 9.29 10.71 17.08
CA THR A 4 8.39 10.59 15.92
C THR A 4 8.42 9.15 15.44
N LEU A 5 7.33 8.45 15.63
CA LEU A 5 7.13 7.06 15.21
C LEU A 5 7.12 6.95 13.68
N THR A 6 7.74 5.92 13.21
CA THR A 6 7.95 5.53 11.82
C THR A 6 6.66 5.58 11.01
N LYS A 7 6.55 6.54 10.09
CA LYS A 7 5.49 6.55 9.10
C LYS A 7 5.76 5.43 8.09
N ILE A 8 4.96 4.38 8.18
CA ILE A 8 4.88 3.33 7.17
C ILE A 8 4.46 4.01 5.86
N VAL A 9 5.10 3.63 4.78
CA VAL A 9 4.95 4.18 3.43
C VAL A 9 3.48 4.34 3.07
N THR A 10 2.97 5.55 3.10
CA THR A 10 1.63 5.90 2.63
C THR A 10 1.72 6.35 1.19
N PHE A 11 1.26 5.53 0.28
CA PHE A 11 0.95 5.98 -1.08
C PHE A 11 -0.22 6.95 -1.00
N THR A 12 -0.04 8.16 -1.48
CA THR A 12 -1.13 9.14 -1.57
C THR A 12 -2.00 8.78 -2.76
N LEU A 13 -2.99 7.96 -2.52
CA LEU A 13 -4.13 7.82 -3.40
C LEU A 13 -5.01 9.04 -3.16
N LEU A 14 -5.30 9.83 -4.20
CA LEU A 14 -6.22 10.97 -4.29
C LEU A 14 -6.15 12.01 -3.15
N PRO A 15 -6.17 13.31 -3.48
CA PRO A 15 -6.38 14.33 -2.46
C PRO A 15 -7.75 14.10 -1.78
N PRO A 16 -7.90 14.41 -0.48
CA PRO A 16 -9.20 14.40 0.15
C PRO A 16 -10.12 15.35 -0.64
N VAL A 17 -11.35 14.90 -0.90
CA VAL A 17 -12.41 15.78 -1.42
C VAL A 17 -12.42 17.01 -0.55
N SER A 18 -12.30 18.20 -1.17
CA SER A 18 -12.30 19.49 -0.51
C SER A 18 -13.59 19.68 0.27
N GLY A 19 -13.54 19.41 1.54
CA GLY A 19 -14.57 19.71 2.52
C GLY A 19 -13.86 20.24 3.75
N ASP A 20 -14.27 21.41 4.22
CA ASP A 20 -13.74 22.11 5.36
C ASP A 20 -13.33 21.17 6.50
N ILE A 21 -12.07 21.29 6.92
CA ILE A 21 -11.56 20.64 8.14
C ILE A 21 -12.28 21.33 9.30
N VAL A 22 -13.47 20.84 9.61
CA VAL A 22 -14.08 21.14 10.90
C VAL A 22 -13.16 20.51 11.94
N LEU A 23 -12.46 21.35 12.66
CA LEU A 23 -11.72 21.00 13.88
C LEU A 23 -12.71 20.38 14.88
N LEU A 24 -13.03 19.11 14.69
CA LEU A 24 -13.68 18.32 15.72
C LEU A 24 -12.66 18.17 16.85
N LYS A 25 -13.03 18.76 18.01
CA LYS A 25 -12.31 18.65 19.27
C LYS A 25 -11.67 17.28 19.38
N THR A 26 -10.36 17.25 19.47
CA THR A 26 -9.52 16.12 19.81
C THR A 26 -10.08 15.47 21.07
N ILE A 27 -10.91 14.43 20.92
CA ILE A 27 -11.06 13.45 21.98
C ILE A 27 -9.78 12.63 21.87
N SER A 28 -8.76 13.08 22.59
CA SER A 28 -7.60 12.28 22.94
C SER A 28 -8.12 11.19 23.87
N SER A 29 -8.69 10.16 23.29
CA SER A 29 -9.07 8.96 24.03
C SER A 29 -7.81 8.10 24.13
N ASN A 30 -7.12 8.17 25.24
CA ASN A 30 -6.15 7.17 25.67
C ASN A 30 -6.90 5.84 25.89
N LEU A 31 -7.30 5.18 24.78
CA LEU A 31 -8.09 3.95 24.82
C LEU A 31 -7.15 2.78 25.14
N SER A 32 -7.20 2.29 26.36
CA SER A 32 -6.44 1.09 26.78
C SER A 32 -7.05 -0.24 26.31
N ASN A 33 -8.27 -0.21 25.74
CA ASN A 33 -8.94 -1.39 25.20
C ASN A 33 -8.75 -1.46 23.67
N PRO A 34 -8.07 -2.51 23.13
CA PRO A 34 -7.77 -2.62 21.71
C PRO A 34 -9.02 -2.70 20.82
N ARG A 35 -10.15 -3.25 21.31
CA ARG A 35 -11.42 -3.33 20.56
C ARG A 35 -12.08 -1.96 20.45
N GLN A 36 -12.04 -1.16 21.51
CA GLN A 36 -12.57 0.20 21.51
C GLN A 36 -11.75 1.11 20.61
N ALA A 37 -10.43 0.99 20.65
CA ALA A 37 -9.52 1.70 19.75
C ALA A 37 -9.78 1.30 18.29
N ALA A 38 -9.93 0.01 17.98
CA ALA A 38 -10.23 -0.48 16.64
C ALA A 38 -11.58 0.05 16.13
N TYR A 39 -12.62 0.02 16.97
CA TYR A 39 -13.92 0.60 16.63
C TYR A 39 -13.82 2.08 16.29
N SER A 40 -13.12 2.87 17.10
CA SER A 40 -12.92 4.30 16.87
C SER A 40 -12.22 4.57 15.52
N VAL A 41 -11.13 3.85 15.25
CA VAL A 41 -10.36 3.99 14.01
C VAL A 41 -11.19 3.57 12.80
N LEU A 42 -11.86 2.42 12.83
CA LEU A 42 -12.71 1.93 11.73
C LEU A 42 -13.87 2.87 11.43
N LEU A 43 -14.49 3.44 12.47
CA LEU A 43 -15.57 4.41 12.30
C LEU A 43 -15.07 5.70 11.63
N ARG A 44 -13.90 6.17 11.99
CA ARG A 44 -13.26 7.34 11.35
C ARG A 44 -12.87 7.06 9.90
N ILE A 45 -12.29 5.89 9.61
CA ILE A 45 -12.01 5.46 8.24
C ILE A 45 -13.28 5.49 7.39
N HIS A 46 -14.38 4.98 7.94
CA HIS A 46 -15.67 4.92 7.24
C HIS A 46 -16.29 6.31 7.01
N LYS A 47 -16.22 7.21 8.00
CA LYS A 47 -16.85 8.54 7.93
C LYS A 47 -16.00 9.61 7.26
N GLU A 48 -14.70 9.62 7.55
CA GLU A 48 -13.79 10.72 7.20
C GLU A 48 -12.94 10.39 5.96
N GLY A 49 -12.94 9.15 5.49
CA GLY A 49 -12.09 8.73 4.37
C GLY A 49 -10.60 8.76 4.69
N CYS A 50 -10.19 8.75 5.96
CA CYS A 50 -8.78 8.69 6.35
C CYS A 50 -8.16 7.33 6.04
N TYR A 51 -6.83 7.28 5.94
CA TYR A 51 -6.08 6.03 5.79
C TYR A 51 -5.85 5.37 7.14
N ALA A 52 -5.90 4.03 7.14
CA ALA A 52 -5.81 3.22 8.35
C ALA A 52 -4.49 3.42 9.09
N ASP A 53 -3.38 3.41 8.37
CA ASP A 53 -2.03 3.56 8.92
C ASP A 53 -1.85 4.88 9.67
N GLN A 54 -2.31 6.01 9.10
CA GLN A 54 -2.21 7.33 9.74
C GLN A 54 -2.99 7.42 11.04
N LEU A 55 -4.18 6.83 11.09
CA LEU A 55 -5.00 6.82 12.28
C LEU A 55 -4.43 5.89 13.34
N MET A 56 -3.92 4.74 12.92
CA MET A 56 -3.30 3.77 13.82
C MET A 56 -2.01 4.31 14.44
N ASP A 57 -1.16 4.98 13.67
CA ASP A 57 0.06 5.61 14.18
C ASP A 57 -0.24 6.64 15.25
N ARG A 58 -1.28 7.46 15.07
CA ARG A 58 -1.73 8.43 16.07
C ARG A 58 -2.23 7.76 17.36
N GLU A 59 -3.01 6.69 17.23
CA GLU A 59 -3.54 5.95 18.37
C GLU A 59 -2.42 5.24 19.15
N LEU A 60 -1.46 4.62 18.44
CA LEU A 60 -0.31 3.97 19.03
C LEU A 60 0.70 4.94 19.67
N ALA A 61 0.82 6.17 19.13
CA ALA A 61 1.66 7.22 19.69
C ALA A 61 1.17 7.68 21.08
N GLY A 62 -0.13 7.55 21.37
CA GLY A 62 -0.72 7.83 22.68
C GLY A 62 -0.25 6.90 23.80
N GLY A 63 0.37 5.76 23.50
CA GLY A 63 1.03 4.86 24.46
C GLY A 63 0.11 4.06 25.36
N ALA A 64 -1.22 4.14 25.19
CA ALA A 64 -2.20 3.50 26.05
C ALA A 64 -2.31 1.97 25.87
N LEU A 65 -1.92 1.45 24.69
CA LEU A 65 -1.96 0.03 24.38
C LEU A 65 -0.62 -0.65 24.71
N SER A 66 -0.65 -1.74 25.44
CA SER A 66 0.51 -2.59 25.74
C SER A 66 0.89 -3.51 24.56
N GLY A 67 2.00 -4.27 24.66
CA GLY A 67 2.52 -5.09 23.58
C GLY A 67 1.50 -6.01 22.89
N PRO A 68 0.84 -6.94 23.59
CA PRO A 68 -0.18 -7.84 23.00
C PRO A 68 -1.40 -7.09 22.45
N ASP A 69 -1.84 -6.03 23.15
CA ASP A 69 -3.00 -5.22 22.75
C ASP A 69 -2.76 -4.44 21.47
N ARG A 70 -1.53 -3.97 21.22
CA ARG A 70 -1.14 -3.37 19.93
C ARG A 70 -1.32 -4.36 18.79
N GLY A 71 -0.95 -5.63 19.00
CA GLY A 71 -1.11 -6.69 18.03
C GLY A 71 -2.59 -6.95 17.71
N LEU A 72 -3.44 -7.06 18.74
CA LEU A 72 -4.88 -7.25 18.57
C LEU A 72 -5.54 -6.03 17.92
N PHE A 73 -5.18 -4.82 18.32
CA PHE A 73 -5.67 -3.58 17.70
C PHE A 73 -5.39 -3.54 16.20
N ALA A 74 -4.14 -3.81 15.80
CA ALA A 74 -3.76 -3.83 14.39
C ALA A 74 -4.48 -4.94 13.61
N GLU A 75 -4.61 -6.13 14.22
CA GLU A 75 -5.35 -7.25 13.64
C GLU A 75 -6.83 -6.90 13.39
N LEU A 76 -7.48 -6.28 14.36
CA LEU A 76 -8.89 -5.89 14.24
C LEU A 76 -9.10 -4.82 13.16
N VAL A 77 -8.25 -3.79 13.11
CA VAL A 77 -8.39 -2.73 12.10
C VAL A 77 -8.13 -3.28 10.70
N PHE A 78 -6.95 -3.81 10.44
CA PHE A 78 -6.61 -4.29 9.10
C PHE A 78 -7.40 -5.54 8.70
N GLY A 79 -7.71 -6.42 9.65
CA GLY A 79 -8.49 -7.62 9.41
C GLY A 79 -9.90 -7.32 8.96
N VAL A 80 -10.61 -6.43 9.67
CA VAL A 80 -11.97 -5.99 9.29
C VAL A 80 -11.96 -5.32 7.92
N LEU A 81 -11.01 -4.41 7.64
CA LEU A 81 -10.90 -3.73 6.35
C LEU A 81 -10.60 -4.71 5.21
N ARG A 82 -9.71 -5.65 5.45
CA ARG A 82 -9.31 -6.67 4.47
C ARG A 82 -10.44 -7.63 4.12
N ARG A 83 -11.25 -7.98 5.13
CA ARG A 83 -12.36 -8.94 5.03
C ARG A 83 -13.74 -8.29 4.92
N GLN A 84 -13.81 -6.97 4.75
CA GLN A 84 -15.05 -6.20 4.75
C GLN A 84 -16.13 -6.77 3.83
N GLY A 85 -15.79 -7.14 2.58
CA GLY A 85 -16.77 -7.67 1.63
C GLY A 85 -17.33 -9.04 2.03
N THR A 86 -16.49 -9.93 2.57
CA THR A 86 -16.93 -11.23 3.08
C THR A 86 -17.82 -11.05 4.30
N LEU A 87 -17.45 -10.16 5.23
CA LEU A 87 -18.26 -9.83 6.40
C LEU A 87 -19.61 -9.24 6.00
N ASP A 88 -19.62 -8.36 5.00
CA ASP A 88 -20.84 -7.75 4.46
C ASP A 88 -21.76 -8.78 3.76
N HIS A 89 -21.16 -9.72 3.04
CA HIS A 89 -21.90 -10.84 2.45
C HIS A 89 -22.62 -11.67 3.53
N ILE A 90 -21.89 -12.04 4.59
CA ILE A 90 -22.46 -12.77 5.72
C ILE A 90 -23.58 -11.96 6.39
N LEU A 91 -23.35 -10.67 6.66
CA LEU A 91 -24.35 -9.79 7.30
C LEU A 91 -25.62 -9.66 6.45
N THR A 92 -25.47 -9.59 5.12
CA THR A 92 -26.62 -9.49 4.23
C THR A 92 -27.56 -10.71 4.34
N GLY A 93 -27.01 -11.91 4.56
CA GLY A 93 -27.78 -13.12 4.80
C GLY A 93 -28.44 -13.20 6.18
N LEU A 94 -27.97 -12.42 7.15
CA LEU A 94 -28.46 -12.44 8.55
C LEU A 94 -29.43 -11.30 8.88
N LEU A 95 -29.52 -10.29 8.04
CA LEU A 95 -30.28 -9.07 8.28
C LEU A 95 -31.51 -9.00 7.35
N ASN A 96 -32.63 -8.51 7.89
CA ASN A 96 -33.87 -8.28 7.14
C ASN A 96 -33.90 -6.94 6.39
N GLN A 97 -32.80 -6.17 6.42
CA GLN A 97 -32.68 -4.88 5.75
C GLN A 97 -31.32 -4.71 5.09
N PRO A 98 -31.22 -3.92 4.02
CA PRO A 98 -29.95 -3.63 3.36
C PRO A 98 -28.93 -2.99 4.32
N LEU A 99 -27.66 -3.34 4.18
CA LEU A 99 -26.55 -2.77 4.99
C LEU A 99 -26.47 -1.25 4.91
N ALA A 100 -26.81 -0.66 3.76
CA ALA A 100 -26.82 0.79 3.56
C ALA A 100 -27.83 1.55 4.44
N LYS A 101 -28.82 0.86 5.01
CA LYS A 101 -29.78 1.45 5.95
C LYS A 101 -29.33 1.36 7.41
N LEU A 102 -28.23 0.65 7.69
CA LEU A 102 -27.68 0.60 9.04
C LEU A 102 -26.91 1.89 9.36
N GLU A 103 -27.02 2.33 10.62
CA GLU A 103 -26.13 3.37 11.11
C GLU A 103 -24.67 2.89 11.00
N PRO A 104 -23.73 3.75 10.56
CA PRO A 104 -22.32 3.39 10.45
C PRO A 104 -21.74 2.76 11.69
N GLN A 105 -22.13 3.25 12.87
CA GLN A 105 -21.71 2.70 14.16
C GLN A 105 -22.11 1.24 14.32
N VAL A 106 -23.36 0.91 13.97
CA VAL A 106 -23.89 -0.47 14.07
C VAL A 106 -23.18 -1.37 13.08
N LEU A 107 -22.98 -0.93 11.84
CA LEU A 107 -22.30 -1.69 10.80
C LEU A 107 -20.86 -2.04 11.22
N ILE A 108 -20.11 -1.08 11.76
CA ILE A 108 -18.73 -1.33 12.23
C ILE A 108 -18.71 -2.30 13.42
N LEU A 109 -19.63 -2.17 14.37
CA LEU A 109 -19.74 -3.10 15.51
C LEU A 109 -20.06 -4.53 15.05
N LEU A 110 -20.95 -4.69 14.09
CA LEU A 110 -21.30 -5.99 13.49
C LEU A 110 -20.10 -6.59 12.73
N ARG A 111 -19.40 -5.80 11.91
CA ARG A 111 -18.19 -6.25 11.21
C ARG A 111 -17.11 -6.69 12.20
N LEU A 112 -16.85 -5.93 13.28
CA LEU A 112 -15.90 -6.29 14.34
C LEU A 112 -16.29 -7.60 15.02
N GLY A 113 -17.55 -7.73 15.43
CA GLY A 113 -18.04 -8.94 16.10
C GLY A 113 -17.95 -10.17 15.22
N LEU A 114 -18.34 -10.06 13.96
CA LEU A 114 -18.20 -11.14 12.98
C LEU A 114 -16.73 -11.48 12.71
N TYR A 115 -15.86 -10.46 12.60
CA TYR A 115 -14.44 -10.72 12.40
C TYR A 115 -13.84 -11.55 13.52
N LEU A 116 -14.19 -11.24 14.78
CA LEU A 116 -13.78 -12.03 15.93
C LEU A 116 -14.27 -13.48 15.86
N LEU A 117 -15.50 -13.71 15.36
CA LEU A 117 -16.12 -15.04 15.27
C LEU A 117 -15.63 -15.88 14.08
N VAL A 118 -15.27 -15.22 12.97
CA VAL A 118 -14.93 -15.90 11.69
C VAL A 118 -13.44 -16.16 11.55
N TYR A 119 -12.60 -15.26 12.09
CA TYR A 119 -11.17 -15.23 11.75
C TYR A 119 -10.23 -15.33 12.96
N LEU A 120 -10.75 -15.28 14.21
CA LEU A 120 -9.91 -15.33 15.41
C LEU A 120 -10.20 -16.56 16.29
N ASP A 121 -9.76 -17.72 15.83
CA ASP A 121 -10.01 -19.03 16.47
C ASP A 121 -9.54 -19.12 17.94
N ARG A 122 -8.58 -18.27 18.35
CA ARG A 122 -8.08 -18.23 19.73
C ARG A 122 -9.04 -17.55 20.71
N ILE A 123 -10.09 -16.89 20.21
CA ILE A 123 -11.09 -16.21 21.04
C ILE A 123 -12.33 -17.08 21.09
N PRO A 124 -12.75 -17.55 22.27
CA PRO A 124 -13.99 -18.32 22.40
C PRO A 124 -15.20 -17.54 21.86
N GLU A 125 -16.11 -18.22 21.14
CA GLU A 125 -17.29 -17.60 20.51
C GLU A 125 -18.15 -16.80 21.50
N SER A 126 -18.35 -17.33 22.73
CA SER A 126 -19.08 -16.64 23.78
C SER A 126 -18.39 -15.34 24.22
N ALA A 127 -17.07 -15.35 24.30
CA ALA A 127 -16.27 -14.16 24.63
C ALA A 127 -16.35 -13.12 23.51
N ALA A 128 -16.24 -13.53 22.23
CA ALA A 128 -16.36 -12.64 21.08
C ALA A 128 -17.71 -11.91 21.08
N VAL A 129 -18.82 -12.64 21.29
CA VAL A 129 -20.17 -12.04 21.39
C VAL A 129 -20.26 -11.08 22.57
N ASN A 130 -19.86 -11.54 23.79
CA ASN A 130 -19.99 -10.73 25.00
C ASN A 130 -19.18 -9.42 24.93
N GLU A 131 -17.93 -9.50 24.48
CA GLU A 131 -17.06 -8.34 24.35
C GLU A 131 -17.61 -7.33 23.31
N THR A 132 -18.13 -7.83 22.19
CA THR A 132 -18.75 -6.95 21.17
C THR A 132 -20.03 -6.29 21.69
N VAL A 133 -20.86 -7.03 22.42
CA VAL A 133 -22.08 -6.47 23.05
C VAL A 133 -21.73 -5.45 24.13
N ASN A 134 -20.70 -5.70 24.94
CA ASN A 134 -20.23 -4.74 25.95
C ASN A 134 -19.68 -3.47 25.30
N LEU A 135 -18.88 -3.59 24.23
CA LEU A 135 -18.45 -2.46 23.43
C LEU A 135 -19.65 -1.68 22.87
N THR A 136 -20.67 -2.39 22.37
CA THR A 136 -21.89 -1.77 21.84
C THR A 136 -22.65 -1.01 22.93
N LYS A 137 -22.76 -1.57 24.15
CA LYS A 137 -23.43 -0.87 25.28
C LYS A 137 -22.71 0.43 25.64
N GLN A 138 -21.40 0.49 25.49
CA GLN A 138 -20.62 1.71 25.77
C GLN A 138 -20.76 2.73 24.62
N ALA A 139 -20.65 2.28 23.36
CA ALA A 139 -20.63 3.16 22.18
C ALA A 139 -22.04 3.59 21.69
N LEU A 140 -23.00 2.68 21.76
CA LEU A 140 -24.36 2.88 21.23
C LEU A 140 -25.37 1.94 21.95
N PRO A 141 -25.76 2.23 23.21
CA PRO A 141 -26.55 1.32 24.07
C PRO A 141 -27.81 0.75 23.40
N ARG A 142 -28.52 1.59 22.60
CA ARG A 142 -29.76 1.20 21.91
C ARG A 142 -29.57 0.07 20.88
N ALA A 143 -28.36 -0.11 20.36
CA ALA A 143 -28.05 -1.14 19.35
C ALA A 143 -27.64 -2.48 19.95
N SER A 144 -27.43 -2.58 21.26
CA SER A 144 -26.87 -3.77 21.90
C SER A 144 -27.73 -5.02 21.71
N GLY A 145 -29.07 -4.88 21.71
CA GLY A 145 -30.00 -5.97 21.43
C GLY A 145 -29.86 -6.50 20.00
N LEU A 146 -29.80 -5.59 19.01
CA LEU A 146 -29.61 -5.94 17.59
C LEU A 146 -28.28 -6.66 17.37
N VAL A 147 -27.18 -6.07 17.85
CA VAL A 147 -25.82 -6.66 17.68
C VAL A 147 -25.77 -8.06 18.31
N ASN A 148 -26.29 -8.24 19.53
CA ASN A 148 -26.34 -9.56 20.17
C ASN A 148 -27.20 -10.55 19.34
N ALA A 149 -28.36 -10.15 18.87
CA ALA A 149 -29.24 -10.99 18.07
C ALA A 149 -28.56 -11.45 16.76
N VAL A 150 -27.92 -10.54 16.02
CA VAL A 150 -27.24 -10.85 14.76
C VAL A 150 -26.04 -11.79 14.98
N LEU A 151 -25.19 -11.53 15.99
CA LEU A 151 -24.03 -12.39 16.25
C LEU A 151 -24.44 -13.79 16.73
N ARG A 152 -25.49 -13.88 17.57
CA ARG A 152 -26.03 -15.21 17.97
C ARG A 152 -26.74 -15.90 16.79
N ASN A 153 -27.37 -15.15 15.89
CA ASN A 153 -27.96 -15.71 14.68
C ASN A 153 -26.87 -16.30 13.75
N TYR A 154 -25.74 -15.60 13.61
CA TYR A 154 -24.57 -16.13 12.90
C TYR A 154 -24.13 -17.49 13.49
N LEU A 155 -23.94 -17.59 14.78
CA LEU A 155 -23.50 -18.84 15.44
C LEU A 155 -24.44 -20.02 15.22
N ARG A 156 -25.74 -19.75 15.09
CA ARG A 156 -26.74 -20.81 14.81
C ARG A 156 -26.78 -21.23 13.35
N HIS A 157 -26.37 -20.38 12.42
CA HIS A 157 -26.51 -20.60 10.97
C HIS A 157 -25.20 -20.57 10.20
N LYS A 158 -24.04 -20.52 10.88
CA LYS A 158 -22.71 -20.38 10.22
C LYS A 158 -22.44 -21.45 9.19
N ASP A 159 -22.92 -22.69 9.42
CA ASP A 159 -22.73 -23.82 8.52
C ASP A 159 -23.70 -23.80 7.31
N THR A 160 -24.69 -22.94 7.33
CA THR A 160 -25.70 -22.78 6.24
C THR A 160 -25.51 -21.53 5.41
N ILE A 161 -24.49 -20.71 5.73
CA ILE A 161 -24.17 -19.52 4.94
C ILE A 161 -23.59 -19.94 3.60
N THR A 162 -24.27 -19.55 2.53
CA THR A 162 -23.87 -19.86 1.16
C THR A 162 -23.21 -18.67 0.49
N PHE A 163 -22.15 -18.93 -0.27
CA PHE A 163 -21.55 -17.97 -1.20
C PHE A 163 -22.10 -18.16 -2.60
N PRO A 164 -21.99 -17.18 -3.49
CA PRO A 164 -22.37 -17.35 -4.89
C PRO A 164 -21.67 -18.57 -5.50
N ASP A 165 -22.42 -19.32 -6.33
CA ASP A 165 -21.92 -20.52 -6.98
C ASP A 165 -20.73 -20.18 -7.88
N PRO A 166 -19.56 -20.83 -7.70
CA PRO A 166 -18.37 -20.53 -8.48
C PRO A 166 -18.50 -20.86 -9.97
N VAL A 167 -19.39 -21.78 -10.35
CA VAL A 167 -19.63 -22.15 -11.76
C VAL A 167 -20.63 -21.21 -12.41
N ALA A 168 -21.75 -20.94 -11.74
CA ALA A 168 -22.81 -20.08 -12.28
C ALA A 168 -22.48 -18.59 -12.23
N ALA A 169 -21.66 -18.15 -11.24
CA ALA A 169 -21.33 -16.74 -11.00
C ALA A 169 -19.89 -16.57 -10.50
N PRO A 170 -18.85 -16.96 -11.27
CA PRO A 170 -17.46 -17.03 -10.80
C PRO A 170 -16.95 -15.69 -10.25
N ALA A 171 -17.16 -14.58 -10.97
CA ALA A 171 -16.71 -13.28 -10.50
C ALA A 171 -17.41 -12.82 -9.19
N ALA A 172 -18.68 -13.15 -8.99
CA ALA A 172 -19.38 -12.84 -7.75
C ALA A 172 -18.89 -13.73 -6.60
N SER A 173 -18.60 -15.01 -6.89
CA SER A 173 -18.02 -15.96 -5.93
C SER A 173 -16.66 -15.47 -5.43
N ILE A 174 -15.74 -15.10 -6.34
CA ILE A 174 -14.42 -14.57 -6.03
C ILE A 174 -14.55 -13.28 -5.19
N ALA A 175 -15.42 -12.35 -5.60
CA ALA A 175 -15.65 -11.09 -4.90
C ALA A 175 -16.09 -11.30 -3.43
N ALA A 176 -17.04 -12.19 -3.20
CA ALA A 176 -17.57 -12.46 -1.87
C ALA A 176 -16.59 -13.25 -0.99
N ARG A 177 -15.92 -14.28 -1.54
CA ARG A 177 -14.98 -15.14 -0.80
C ARG A 177 -13.70 -14.42 -0.43
N HIS A 178 -13.14 -13.64 -1.37
CA HIS A 178 -11.86 -12.95 -1.19
C HIS A 178 -12.00 -11.48 -0.81
N SER A 179 -13.24 -11.01 -0.57
CA SER A 179 -13.51 -9.66 -0.05
C SER A 179 -13.01 -8.54 -0.97
N HIS A 180 -13.44 -8.55 -2.22
CA HIS A 180 -13.16 -7.49 -3.19
C HIS A 180 -14.45 -6.89 -3.78
N PRO A 181 -14.44 -5.60 -4.19
CA PRO A 181 -15.54 -5.01 -4.93
C PRO A 181 -15.82 -5.78 -6.24
N ALA A 182 -17.09 -5.98 -6.55
CA ALA A 182 -17.48 -6.75 -7.74
C ALA A 182 -16.94 -6.15 -9.05
N TRP A 183 -16.88 -4.80 -9.15
CA TRP A 183 -16.34 -4.14 -10.33
C TRP A 183 -14.84 -4.45 -10.53
N LEU A 184 -14.06 -4.50 -9.45
CA LEU A 184 -12.63 -4.79 -9.50
C LEU A 184 -12.36 -6.24 -9.93
N VAL A 185 -13.13 -7.19 -9.36
CA VAL A 185 -13.03 -8.59 -9.77
C VAL A 185 -13.40 -8.77 -11.24
N LYS A 186 -14.46 -8.11 -11.72
CA LYS A 186 -14.83 -8.13 -13.15
C LYS A 186 -13.71 -7.55 -14.04
N LEU A 187 -13.05 -6.47 -13.61
CA LEU A 187 -11.92 -5.89 -14.32
C LEU A 187 -10.76 -6.90 -14.41
N TRP A 188 -10.34 -7.48 -13.30
CA TRP A 188 -9.30 -8.50 -13.29
C TRP A 188 -9.68 -9.72 -14.14
N PHE A 189 -10.93 -10.16 -14.04
CA PHE A 189 -11.44 -11.31 -14.80
C PHE A 189 -11.33 -11.09 -16.31
N SER A 190 -11.65 -9.88 -16.79
CA SER A 190 -11.51 -9.52 -18.21
C SER A 190 -10.06 -9.41 -18.69
N GLN A 191 -9.12 -9.08 -17.78
CA GLN A 191 -7.70 -8.89 -18.13
C GLN A 191 -6.86 -10.15 -17.93
N LEU A 192 -7.18 -10.99 -16.96
CA LEU A 192 -6.35 -12.12 -16.52
C LEU A 192 -7.01 -13.49 -16.69
N GLY A 193 -8.33 -13.55 -16.89
CA GLY A 193 -9.11 -14.78 -16.83
C GLY A 193 -9.41 -15.21 -15.39
N GLU A 194 -10.16 -16.32 -15.26
CA GLU A 194 -10.73 -16.77 -13.99
C GLU A 194 -9.66 -17.19 -12.96
N GLN A 195 -8.81 -18.13 -13.33
CA GLN A 195 -7.82 -18.73 -12.41
C GLN A 195 -6.84 -17.71 -11.83
N GLU A 196 -6.30 -16.85 -12.68
CA GLU A 196 -5.36 -15.81 -12.26
C GLU A 196 -6.05 -14.74 -11.39
N THR A 197 -7.32 -14.42 -11.71
CA THR A 197 -8.12 -13.49 -10.91
C THR A 197 -8.37 -14.03 -9.51
N GLU A 198 -8.72 -15.30 -9.36
CA GLU A 198 -8.92 -15.91 -8.05
C GLU A 198 -7.63 -15.93 -7.24
N SER A 199 -6.52 -16.35 -7.87
CA SER A 199 -5.19 -16.35 -7.24
C SER A 199 -4.76 -14.95 -6.79
N LEU A 200 -4.97 -13.92 -7.63
CA LEU A 200 -4.68 -12.53 -7.29
C LEU A 200 -5.57 -12.01 -6.16
N ALA A 201 -6.86 -12.31 -6.20
CA ALA A 201 -7.82 -11.89 -5.18
C ALA A 201 -7.49 -12.51 -3.81
N GLU A 202 -7.15 -13.80 -3.80
CA GLU A 202 -6.72 -14.49 -2.59
C GLU A 202 -5.43 -13.88 -2.02
N ALA A 203 -4.38 -13.73 -2.84
CA ALA A 203 -3.10 -13.16 -2.41
C ALA A 203 -3.23 -11.71 -1.91
N SER A 204 -4.09 -10.92 -2.55
CA SER A 204 -4.39 -9.53 -2.16
C SER A 204 -5.20 -9.42 -0.86
N SER A 205 -5.79 -10.52 -0.40
CA SER A 205 -6.52 -10.61 0.87
C SER A 205 -5.68 -11.15 2.02
N ARG A 206 -4.42 -11.55 1.77
CA ARG A 206 -3.48 -11.98 2.80
C ARG A 206 -2.72 -10.80 3.40
N GLN A 207 -2.15 -11.01 4.59
CA GLN A 207 -1.24 -10.04 5.18
C GLN A 207 0.05 -9.98 4.36
N PRO A 208 0.54 -8.79 3.96
CA PRO A 208 1.81 -8.68 3.26
C PRO A 208 2.99 -8.97 4.17
N PRO A 209 4.11 -9.49 3.66
CA PRO A 209 5.33 -9.64 4.44
C PRO A 209 5.90 -8.26 4.84
N LEU A 210 6.61 -8.23 5.97
CA LEU A 210 7.46 -7.10 6.31
C LEU A 210 8.74 -7.20 5.48
N THR A 211 8.91 -6.28 4.54
CA THR A 211 10.08 -6.24 3.67
C THR A 211 10.92 -5.00 3.96
N LEU A 212 12.21 -5.22 4.11
CA LEU A 212 13.22 -4.21 4.38
C LEU A 212 14.16 -4.09 3.18
N ARG A 213 14.67 -2.88 2.94
CA ARG A 213 15.78 -2.62 2.05
C ARG A 213 17.01 -2.29 2.88
N THR A 214 18.07 -3.06 2.72
CA THR A 214 19.37 -2.82 3.33
C THR A 214 19.98 -1.53 2.78
N ASN A 215 20.57 -0.74 3.64
CA ASN A 215 21.34 0.45 3.26
C ASN A 215 22.79 0.05 2.91
N SER A 216 23.08 -0.17 1.64
CA SER A 216 24.40 -0.58 1.15
C SER A 216 25.51 0.46 1.35
N LEU A 217 25.17 1.70 1.73
CA LEU A 217 26.17 2.71 2.13
C LEU A 217 26.74 2.45 3.52
N ARG A 218 26.10 1.58 4.33
CA ARG A 218 26.49 1.34 5.74
C ARG A 218 26.71 -0.12 6.10
N THR A 219 26.09 -1.04 5.38
CA THR A 219 26.17 -2.47 5.70
C THR A 219 25.83 -3.31 4.46
N THR A 220 26.15 -4.58 4.50
CA THR A 220 25.70 -5.55 3.50
C THR A 220 24.40 -6.21 3.93
N ARG A 221 23.70 -6.84 2.98
CA ARG A 221 22.49 -7.63 3.27
C ARG A 221 22.82 -8.80 4.21
N ASP A 222 23.94 -9.46 3.99
CA ASP A 222 24.33 -10.64 4.74
C ASP A 222 24.72 -10.28 6.19
N ASP A 223 25.43 -9.15 6.41
CA ASP A 223 25.72 -8.66 7.76
C ASP A 223 24.44 -8.32 8.53
N LEU A 224 23.45 -7.73 7.84
CA LEU A 224 22.17 -7.40 8.46
C LEU A 224 21.35 -8.66 8.79
N LEU A 225 21.39 -9.69 7.94
CA LEU A 225 20.77 -11.00 8.20
C LEU A 225 21.44 -11.69 9.39
N CYS A 226 22.78 -11.68 9.49
CA CYS A 226 23.50 -12.19 10.65
C CYS A 226 23.08 -11.45 11.93
N ARG A 227 22.99 -10.12 11.88
CA ARG A 227 22.56 -9.31 13.01
C ARG A 227 21.12 -9.63 13.47
N PHE A 228 20.19 -9.88 12.55
CA PHE A 228 18.84 -10.32 12.89
C PHE A 228 18.85 -11.70 13.56
N LYS A 229 19.59 -12.64 13.01
CA LYS A 229 19.76 -13.99 13.58
C LYS A 229 20.31 -13.95 15.00
N ASP A 230 21.32 -13.14 15.28
CA ASP A 230 21.92 -12.96 16.60
C ASP A 230 20.92 -12.38 17.63
N ASN A 231 19.89 -11.68 17.15
CA ASN A 231 18.79 -11.14 17.96
C ASN A 231 17.52 -11.99 17.91
N SER A 232 17.61 -13.25 17.45
CA SER A 232 16.47 -14.20 17.35
C SER A 232 15.31 -13.66 16.51
N ILE A 233 15.63 -12.95 15.42
CA ILE A 233 14.67 -12.45 14.45
C ILE A 233 14.81 -13.29 13.19
N ASP A 234 13.73 -13.99 12.80
CA ASP A 234 13.68 -14.78 11.58
C ASP A 234 13.56 -13.87 10.36
N ALA A 235 14.55 -13.94 9.50
CA ALA A 235 14.64 -13.13 8.29
C ALA A 235 15.32 -13.90 7.15
N VAL A 236 14.84 -13.67 5.94
CA VAL A 236 15.40 -14.30 4.73
C VAL A 236 15.64 -13.26 3.64
N PRO A 237 16.60 -13.48 2.73
CA PRO A 237 16.80 -12.59 1.60
C PRO A 237 15.58 -12.61 0.69
N CYS A 238 15.24 -11.47 0.11
CA CYS A 238 14.27 -11.38 -0.96
C CYS A 238 14.76 -12.13 -2.21
N ARG A 239 13.81 -12.53 -3.04
CA ARG A 239 14.09 -13.36 -4.22
C ARG A 239 14.76 -12.56 -5.34
N PHE A 240 14.33 -11.34 -5.58
CA PHE A 240 14.75 -10.52 -6.73
C PHE A 240 15.67 -9.37 -6.33
N SER A 241 15.30 -8.59 -5.32
CA SER A 241 16.12 -7.46 -4.91
C SER A 241 17.39 -7.91 -4.16
N PRO A 242 18.60 -7.51 -4.60
CA PRO A 242 19.84 -7.81 -3.89
C PRO A 242 19.97 -7.09 -2.55
N PHE A 243 19.11 -6.09 -2.30
CA PHE A 243 19.07 -5.31 -1.06
C PHE A 243 17.95 -5.74 -0.12
N GLY A 244 17.04 -6.58 -0.61
CA GLY A 244 15.80 -6.93 0.06
C GLY A 244 15.95 -8.03 1.10
N ILE A 245 15.27 -7.84 2.25
CA ILE A 245 15.13 -8.82 3.33
C ILE A 245 13.67 -8.90 3.71
N GLN A 246 13.11 -10.11 3.78
CA GLN A 246 11.80 -10.36 4.40
C GLN A 246 12.00 -10.76 5.85
N VAL A 247 11.26 -10.13 6.75
CA VAL A 247 11.29 -10.41 8.19
C VAL A 247 9.96 -11.07 8.57
N GLU A 248 10.06 -12.21 9.22
CA GLU A 248 8.89 -12.96 9.67
C GLU A 248 8.33 -12.42 10.98
N GLY A 249 7.01 -12.58 11.15
CA GLY A 249 6.34 -12.15 12.37
C GLY A 249 5.96 -10.66 12.39
N ARG A 250 5.55 -10.20 13.57
CA ARG A 250 5.13 -8.82 13.81
C ARG A 250 6.18 -8.11 14.65
N HIS A 251 6.75 -7.06 14.10
CA HIS A 251 7.80 -6.30 14.76
C HIS A 251 7.45 -4.83 14.89
N HIS A 252 7.88 -4.25 15.99
CA HIS A 252 7.92 -2.80 16.16
C HIS A 252 9.16 -2.26 15.43
N ILE A 253 8.97 -1.68 14.26
CA ILE A 253 10.05 -1.30 13.33
C ILE A 253 11.17 -0.48 14.00
N PRO A 254 10.89 0.57 14.80
CA PRO A 254 11.93 1.34 15.50
C PRO A 254 12.72 0.54 16.55
N GLY A 255 12.20 -0.63 16.95
CA GLY A 255 12.87 -1.54 17.89
C GLY A 255 13.73 -2.60 17.22
N LEU A 256 13.66 -2.74 15.88
CA LEU A 256 14.51 -3.68 15.16
C LEU A 256 16.00 -3.25 15.21
N PRO A 257 16.93 -4.22 15.44
CA PRO A 257 18.35 -3.94 15.44
C PRO A 257 18.82 -3.30 14.13
N GLY A 258 19.48 -2.14 14.21
CA GLY A 258 19.98 -1.41 13.05
C GLY A 258 19.04 -0.34 12.50
N PHE A 259 17.79 -0.21 12.97
CA PHE A 259 16.87 0.83 12.49
C PHE A 259 17.37 2.24 12.80
N ARG A 260 17.71 2.51 14.07
CA ARG A 260 18.21 3.84 14.50
C ARG A 260 19.55 4.19 13.89
N GLU A 261 20.36 3.19 13.59
CA GLU A 261 21.67 3.29 12.93
C GLU A 261 21.53 3.53 11.42
N GLY A 262 20.31 3.47 10.89
CA GLY A 262 20.05 3.67 9.46
C GLY A 262 20.58 2.54 8.58
N LEU A 263 20.65 1.30 9.08
CA LEU A 263 21.11 0.13 8.32
C LEU A 263 20.06 -0.38 7.33
N PHE A 264 18.81 0.02 7.50
CA PHE A 264 17.71 -0.37 6.59
C PHE A 264 16.55 0.62 6.61
N VAL A 265 15.65 0.45 5.65
CA VAL A 265 14.36 1.11 5.55
C VAL A 265 13.29 0.10 5.17
N VAL A 266 12.04 0.33 5.60
CA VAL A 266 10.89 -0.50 5.17
C VAL A 266 10.55 -0.13 3.72
N GLN A 267 10.63 -1.10 2.83
CA GLN A 267 10.26 -0.93 1.43
C GLN A 267 9.94 -2.30 0.80
N ASP A 268 8.79 -2.40 0.14
CA ASP A 268 8.43 -3.63 -0.60
C ASP A 268 9.42 -3.95 -1.71
N GLU A 269 9.62 -5.24 -2.00
CA GLU A 269 10.58 -5.71 -2.98
C GLU A 269 10.30 -5.16 -4.38
N ALA A 270 9.02 -5.14 -4.82
CA ALA A 270 8.67 -4.58 -6.12
C ALA A 270 9.00 -3.08 -6.23
N SER A 271 8.81 -2.33 -5.14
CA SER A 271 9.22 -0.91 -5.07
C SER A 271 10.74 -0.74 -5.12
N GLN A 272 11.52 -1.70 -4.59
CA GLN A 272 12.98 -1.72 -4.71
C GLN A 272 13.40 -1.96 -6.16
N MET A 273 12.75 -2.88 -6.86
CA MET A 273 13.04 -3.18 -8.28
C MET A 273 12.91 -1.96 -9.17
N VAL A 274 11.92 -1.09 -8.95
CA VAL A 274 11.76 0.15 -9.72
C VAL A 274 13.02 1.02 -9.74
N SER A 275 13.68 1.17 -8.59
CA SER A 275 14.93 1.95 -8.49
C SER A 275 16.10 1.25 -9.19
N ILE A 276 16.16 -0.09 -9.10
CA ILE A 276 17.16 -0.91 -9.79
C ILE A 276 17.00 -0.76 -11.31
N LEU A 277 15.75 -0.76 -11.81
CA LEU A 277 15.49 -0.62 -13.26
C LEU A 277 15.81 0.77 -13.81
N LEU A 278 15.80 1.82 -13.00
CA LEU A 278 16.30 3.13 -13.42
C LEU A 278 17.82 3.12 -13.59
N ASP A 279 18.52 2.35 -12.77
CA ASP A 279 19.98 2.14 -12.81
C ASP A 279 20.78 3.47 -12.87
N PRO A 280 20.58 4.40 -11.90
CA PRO A 280 21.29 5.66 -11.89
C PRO A 280 22.78 5.46 -11.57
N GLN A 281 23.67 6.18 -12.28
CA GLN A 281 25.09 6.06 -12.10
C GLN A 281 25.63 7.13 -11.13
N PRO A 282 26.68 6.83 -10.35
CA PRO A 282 27.35 7.82 -9.51
C PRO A 282 27.78 9.06 -10.33
N GLY A 283 27.43 10.26 -9.83
CA GLY A 283 27.75 11.52 -10.50
C GLY A 283 26.64 12.08 -11.39
N GLU A 284 25.61 11.30 -11.74
CA GLU A 284 24.48 11.74 -12.55
C GLU A 284 23.56 12.75 -11.80
N ARG A 285 22.76 13.47 -12.59
CA ARG A 285 21.66 14.32 -12.10
C ARG A 285 20.34 13.57 -12.28
N VAL A 286 19.74 13.17 -11.18
CA VAL A 286 18.51 12.38 -11.15
C VAL A 286 17.33 13.20 -10.65
N LEU A 287 16.15 12.99 -11.24
CA LEU A 287 14.88 13.55 -10.78
C LEU A 287 13.93 12.42 -10.37
N ASP A 288 13.42 12.48 -9.14
CA ASP A 288 12.28 11.70 -8.68
C ASP A 288 11.06 12.64 -8.60
N THR A 289 10.06 12.42 -9.44
CA THR A 289 8.99 13.41 -9.70
C THR A 289 7.80 13.33 -8.75
N CYS A 290 7.63 12.21 -8.03
CA CYS A 290 6.56 11.98 -7.06
C CYS A 290 7.17 11.30 -5.82
N ALA A 291 8.14 11.98 -5.21
CA ALA A 291 9.13 11.37 -4.35
C ALA A 291 8.64 10.94 -2.97
N ALA A 292 7.62 11.61 -2.43
CA ALA A 292 7.21 11.40 -1.05
C ALA A 292 6.59 10.01 -0.80
N PRO A 293 7.01 9.32 0.27
CA PRO A 293 7.78 9.78 1.43
C PRO A 293 9.29 9.55 1.34
N GLY A 294 9.87 9.23 0.17
CA GLY A 294 11.32 9.17 -0.03
C GLY A 294 11.92 7.76 -0.12
N GLY A 295 11.10 6.71 -0.13
CA GLY A 295 11.60 5.33 -0.21
C GLY A 295 12.41 5.06 -1.48
N LYS A 296 11.90 5.49 -2.66
CA LYS A 296 12.60 5.36 -3.93
C LYS A 296 13.73 6.37 -4.07
N SER A 297 13.53 7.65 -3.69
CA SER A 297 14.60 8.66 -3.71
C SER A 297 15.84 8.23 -2.93
N THR A 298 15.66 7.70 -1.72
CA THR A 298 16.77 7.20 -0.90
C THR A 298 17.41 5.94 -1.48
N HIS A 299 16.67 5.11 -2.22
CA HIS A 299 17.23 3.96 -2.92
C HIS A 299 18.07 4.39 -4.13
N LEU A 300 17.57 5.35 -4.91
CA LEU A 300 18.34 5.93 -6.03
C LEU A 300 19.66 6.53 -5.55
N ALA A 301 19.63 7.33 -4.46
CA ALA A 301 20.85 7.89 -3.87
C ALA A 301 21.82 6.82 -3.35
N GLN A 302 21.31 5.69 -2.85
CA GLN A 302 22.08 4.54 -2.43
C GLN A 302 22.76 3.86 -3.63
N ILE A 303 22.04 3.63 -4.74
CA ILE A 303 22.60 3.06 -5.99
C ILE A 303 23.66 4.00 -6.58
N MET A 304 23.45 5.31 -6.48
CA MET A 304 24.45 6.34 -6.88
C MET A 304 25.65 6.43 -5.92
N GLU A 305 25.75 5.57 -4.93
CA GLU A 305 26.84 5.62 -3.92
C GLU A 305 26.93 6.98 -3.21
N ASN A 306 25.79 7.66 -3.05
CA ASN A 306 25.70 9.02 -2.47
C ASN A 306 26.59 10.05 -3.20
N ARG A 307 26.75 9.93 -4.52
CA ARG A 307 27.54 10.82 -5.40
C ARG A 307 26.68 11.35 -6.55
N GLY A 308 26.76 12.65 -6.84
CA GLY A 308 25.97 13.31 -7.88
C GLY A 308 24.92 14.25 -7.27
N GLY A 309 23.74 14.33 -7.89
CA GLY A 309 22.65 15.15 -7.40
C GLY A 309 21.27 14.52 -7.66
N LEU A 310 20.46 14.39 -6.62
CA LEU A 310 19.09 13.90 -6.73
C LEU A 310 18.10 14.98 -6.29
N LEU A 311 17.21 15.39 -7.21
CA LEU A 311 16.08 16.25 -6.89
C LEU A 311 14.84 15.39 -6.63
N ALA A 312 14.38 15.39 -5.38
CA ALA A 312 13.15 14.73 -4.97
C ALA A 312 12.01 15.77 -5.00
N MET A 313 11.10 15.62 -5.95
CA MET A 313 9.97 16.52 -6.17
C MET A 313 8.68 15.86 -5.73
N ASP A 314 7.80 16.62 -5.06
CA ASP A 314 6.44 16.19 -4.74
C ASP A 314 5.51 17.40 -4.69
N ILE A 315 4.25 17.19 -5.06
CA ILE A 315 3.22 18.25 -4.98
C ILE A 315 2.92 18.62 -3.52
N SER A 316 3.07 17.66 -2.60
CA SER A 316 2.75 17.83 -1.19
C SER A 316 3.93 18.38 -0.39
N ARG A 317 3.98 19.71 -0.21
CA ARG A 317 5.01 20.39 0.59
C ARG A 317 5.17 19.79 1.99
N ASN A 318 4.06 19.36 2.60
CA ASN A 318 4.05 18.83 3.97
C ASN A 318 4.70 17.45 4.10
N LYS A 319 4.96 16.75 2.98
CA LYS A 319 5.60 15.43 2.98
C LYS A 319 7.11 15.49 2.73
N LEU A 320 7.62 16.60 2.22
CA LEU A 320 9.05 16.77 1.93
C LEU A 320 9.96 16.57 3.15
N PRO A 321 9.60 17.01 4.37
CA PRO A 321 10.41 16.74 5.55
C PRO A 321 10.65 15.24 5.81
N LEU A 322 9.70 14.37 5.44
CA LEU A 322 9.84 12.93 5.61
C LEU A 322 10.98 12.33 4.77
N ILE A 323 11.18 12.90 3.57
CA ILE A 323 12.29 12.52 2.68
C ILE A 323 13.62 12.89 3.34
N GLN A 324 13.71 14.11 3.89
CA GLN A 324 14.91 14.62 4.54
C GLN A 324 15.23 13.83 5.82
N GLU A 325 14.25 13.62 6.71
CA GLU A 325 14.41 12.80 7.92
C GLU A 325 14.92 11.38 7.61
N THR A 326 14.37 10.77 6.54
CA THR A 326 14.81 9.44 6.12
C THR A 326 16.21 9.47 5.52
N ALA A 327 16.53 10.45 4.70
CA ALA A 327 17.87 10.63 4.11
C ALA A 327 18.93 10.85 5.19
N GLU A 328 18.67 11.71 6.17
CA GLU A 328 19.56 11.96 7.31
C GLU A 328 19.83 10.68 8.12
N ARG A 329 18.77 9.94 8.48
CA ARG A 329 18.91 8.67 9.19
C ARG A 329 19.76 7.66 8.43
N LEU A 330 19.63 7.60 7.10
CA LEU A 330 20.40 6.71 6.22
C LEU A 330 21.80 7.23 5.89
N GLY A 331 22.16 8.49 6.25
CA GLY A 331 23.44 9.11 5.93
C GLY A 331 23.56 9.54 4.47
N ILE A 332 22.46 9.88 3.83
CA ILE A 332 22.40 10.33 2.43
C ILE A 332 22.40 11.87 2.39
N SER A 333 23.27 12.44 1.56
CA SER A 333 23.48 13.90 1.47
C SER A 333 23.17 14.51 0.10
N ILE A 334 23.01 13.70 -0.97
CA ILE A 334 22.83 14.21 -2.34
C ILE A 334 21.39 14.57 -2.68
N ILE A 335 20.43 14.34 -1.77
CA ILE A 335 19.02 14.61 -2.00
C ILE A 335 18.69 16.07 -1.65
N SER A 336 18.16 16.78 -2.63
CA SER A 336 17.46 18.05 -2.44
C SER A 336 15.97 17.88 -2.67
N THR A 337 15.12 18.59 -1.91
CA THR A 337 13.67 18.47 -2.03
C THR A 337 13.04 19.73 -2.59
N ARG A 338 12.01 19.61 -3.42
CA ARG A 338 11.26 20.74 -3.99
C ARG A 338 9.76 20.42 -4.07
N ALA A 339 8.94 21.33 -3.54
CA ALA A 339 7.50 21.28 -3.76
C ALA A 339 7.19 21.80 -5.18
N ALA A 340 6.66 20.95 -6.05
CA ALA A 340 6.26 21.33 -7.40
C ALA A 340 5.24 20.34 -7.97
N ASP A 341 4.38 20.84 -8.84
CA ASP A 341 3.43 20.02 -9.60
C ASP A 341 4.03 19.69 -10.99
N LEU A 342 4.20 18.39 -11.27
CA LEU A 342 4.70 17.94 -12.57
C LEU A 342 3.79 18.32 -13.73
N LEU A 343 2.51 18.58 -13.48
CA LEU A 343 1.58 19.09 -14.49
C LEU A 343 1.82 20.58 -14.83
N GLN A 344 2.57 21.31 -13.98
CA GLN A 344 2.83 22.74 -14.10
C GLN A 344 4.34 23.05 -14.10
N ILE A 345 5.12 22.33 -14.90
CA ILE A 345 6.60 22.37 -14.88
C ILE A 345 7.24 23.58 -15.58
N GLY A 346 6.50 24.63 -15.94
CA GLY A 346 6.98 25.73 -16.78
C GLY A 346 8.31 26.41 -16.35
N ALA A 347 8.70 26.30 -15.06
CA ALA A 347 9.93 26.88 -14.51
C ALA A 347 11.14 25.92 -14.52
N PHE A 348 10.99 24.69 -14.99
CA PHE A 348 12.10 23.73 -15.07
C PHE A 348 12.78 23.81 -16.44
N PRO A 349 14.12 23.82 -16.48
CA PRO A 349 14.85 23.77 -17.76
C PRO A 349 14.65 22.43 -18.44
N ALA A 350 14.43 22.45 -19.77
CA ALA A 350 14.41 21.24 -20.57
C ALA A 350 15.79 20.56 -20.56
N ASN A 351 15.82 19.24 -20.75
CA ASN A 351 17.05 18.45 -20.85
C ASN A 351 18.01 18.64 -19.67
N ALA A 352 17.48 18.68 -18.44
CA ALA A 352 18.25 18.97 -17.24
C ALA A 352 18.77 17.73 -16.49
N PHE A 353 18.16 16.58 -16.70
CA PHE A 353 18.40 15.37 -15.93
C PHE A 353 18.89 14.22 -16.82
N ASP A 354 19.82 13.42 -16.28
CA ASP A 354 20.34 12.23 -16.94
C ASP A 354 19.37 11.06 -16.78
N ARG A 355 18.69 10.99 -15.61
CA ARG A 355 17.68 9.99 -15.30
C ARG A 355 16.46 10.61 -14.62
N ILE A 356 15.29 10.07 -14.92
CA ILE A 356 14.03 10.50 -14.31
C ILE A 356 13.25 9.27 -13.85
N LEU A 357 12.83 9.28 -12.60
CA LEU A 357 11.81 8.39 -12.07
C LEU A 357 10.46 9.13 -12.05
N LEU A 358 9.48 8.56 -12.71
CA LEU A 358 8.06 8.92 -12.55
C LEU A 358 7.32 7.76 -11.90
N ASP A 359 7.36 7.70 -10.56
CA ASP A 359 6.50 6.82 -9.78
C ASP A 359 5.13 7.48 -9.67
N ALA A 360 4.30 7.26 -10.68
CA ALA A 360 3.10 8.06 -10.91
C ALA A 360 2.02 7.81 -9.85
N PRO A 361 1.31 8.87 -9.41
CA PRO A 361 0.12 8.70 -8.58
C PRO A 361 -0.89 7.83 -9.33
N CYS A 362 -1.35 6.76 -8.69
CA CYS A 362 -2.17 5.71 -9.29
C CYS A 362 -3.25 5.22 -8.32
N SER A 363 -4.06 4.28 -8.78
CA SER A 363 -5.11 3.66 -7.96
C SER A 363 -4.59 2.89 -6.74
N GLY A 364 -3.35 2.42 -6.77
CA GLY A 364 -2.77 1.60 -5.70
C GLY A 364 -3.37 0.20 -5.59
N LEU A 365 -4.02 -0.30 -6.63
CA LEU A 365 -4.66 -1.62 -6.63
C LEU A 365 -3.66 -2.78 -6.48
N GLY A 366 -2.38 -2.55 -6.75
CA GLY A 366 -1.32 -3.52 -6.49
C GLY A 366 -0.90 -3.65 -5.03
N VAL A 367 -1.22 -2.64 -4.20
CA VAL A 367 -0.83 -2.57 -2.79
C VAL A 367 -2.02 -2.65 -1.82
N ILE A 368 -3.18 -3.11 -2.29
CA ILE A 368 -4.40 -3.22 -1.46
C ILE A 368 -4.27 -4.18 -0.29
N ARG A 369 -3.31 -5.10 -0.30
CA ARG A 369 -3.00 -5.93 0.86
C ARG A 369 -2.40 -5.11 2.02
N ARG A 370 -1.79 -3.94 1.74
CA ARG A 370 -1.26 -2.97 2.71
C ARG A 370 -2.29 -1.92 3.09
N ASN A 371 -3.05 -1.42 2.10
CA ASN A 371 -4.08 -0.39 2.25
C ASN A 371 -5.46 -0.95 1.84
N PRO A 372 -6.04 -1.86 2.62
CA PRO A 372 -7.23 -2.62 2.21
C PRO A 372 -8.50 -1.75 2.08
N GLU A 373 -8.52 -0.58 2.69
CA GLU A 373 -9.63 0.39 2.55
C GLU A 373 -9.68 1.02 1.16
N ALA A 374 -8.55 1.12 0.45
CA ALA A 374 -8.46 1.79 -0.84
C ALA A 374 -9.41 1.19 -1.89
N LYS A 375 -9.47 -0.14 -1.97
CA LYS A 375 -10.33 -0.84 -2.94
C LYS A 375 -11.83 -0.53 -2.81
N TRP A 376 -12.29 -0.12 -1.62
CA TRP A 376 -13.69 0.18 -1.35
C TRP A 376 -14.10 1.62 -1.69
N ARG A 377 -13.13 2.48 -1.99
CA ARG A 377 -13.32 3.89 -2.31
C ARG A 377 -13.20 4.18 -3.80
N LEU A 378 -12.48 3.33 -4.51
CA LEU A 378 -12.22 3.48 -5.93
C LEU A 378 -13.41 3.02 -6.78
N THR A 379 -13.55 3.67 -7.91
CA THR A 379 -14.48 3.31 -8.99
C THR A 379 -13.73 3.13 -10.31
N SER A 380 -14.39 2.60 -11.33
CA SER A 380 -13.81 2.47 -12.68
C SER A 380 -13.49 3.83 -13.32
N GLU A 381 -14.28 4.86 -13.02
CA GLU A 381 -14.08 6.23 -13.48
C GLU A 381 -12.81 6.85 -12.92
N ASP A 382 -12.45 6.50 -11.66
CA ASP A 382 -11.19 6.94 -11.05
C ASP A 382 -9.98 6.41 -11.80
N ILE A 383 -10.02 5.15 -12.26
CA ILE A 383 -8.95 4.56 -13.08
C ILE A 383 -8.75 5.36 -14.37
N THR A 384 -9.85 5.66 -15.07
CA THR A 384 -9.80 6.45 -16.31
C THR A 384 -9.22 7.85 -16.08
N ARG A 385 -9.61 8.52 -15.00
CA ARG A 385 -9.12 9.85 -14.63
C ARG A 385 -7.63 9.82 -14.26
N LEU A 386 -7.19 8.83 -13.50
CA LEU A 386 -5.78 8.64 -13.15
C LEU A 386 -4.92 8.38 -14.37
N ALA A 387 -5.35 7.49 -15.27
CA ALA A 387 -4.66 7.21 -16.53
C ALA A 387 -4.48 8.47 -17.40
N ALA A 388 -5.50 9.34 -17.49
CA ALA A 388 -5.40 10.60 -18.21
C ALA A 388 -4.35 11.54 -17.57
N THR A 389 -4.30 11.61 -16.24
CA THR A 389 -3.29 12.38 -15.49
C THR A 389 -1.89 11.83 -15.72
N GLN A 390 -1.71 10.52 -15.64
CA GLN A 390 -0.42 9.83 -15.87
C GLN A 390 0.12 10.07 -17.27
N LYS A 391 -0.74 10.05 -18.30
CA LYS A 391 -0.37 10.41 -19.69
C LYS A 391 0.12 11.85 -19.82
N ALA A 392 -0.42 12.79 -19.06
CA ALA A 392 0.07 14.15 -19.04
C ALA A 392 1.41 14.26 -18.30
N MET A 393 1.53 13.56 -17.16
CA MET A 393 2.75 13.58 -16.33
C MET A 393 3.96 13.01 -17.08
N ILE A 394 3.83 11.87 -17.77
CA ILE A 394 4.95 11.26 -18.51
C ILE A 394 5.44 12.16 -19.65
N ARG A 395 4.54 12.86 -20.35
CA ARG A 395 4.92 13.85 -21.38
C ARG A 395 5.72 15.01 -20.79
N ASN A 396 5.34 15.48 -19.62
CA ASN A 396 6.04 16.56 -18.95
C ASN A 396 7.40 16.10 -18.40
N ALA A 397 7.49 14.92 -17.82
CA ALA A 397 8.75 14.34 -17.37
C ALA A 397 9.74 14.17 -18.53
N ALA A 398 9.27 13.69 -19.68
CA ALA A 398 10.08 13.48 -20.88
C ALA A 398 10.79 14.74 -21.39
N ARG A 399 10.17 15.94 -21.23
CA ARG A 399 10.78 17.23 -21.60
C ARG A 399 12.00 17.58 -20.76
N LEU A 400 12.06 17.09 -19.54
CA LEU A 400 13.15 17.36 -18.59
C LEU A 400 14.36 16.44 -18.78
N LEU A 401 14.18 15.33 -19.54
CA LEU A 401 15.21 14.33 -19.76
C LEU A 401 16.15 14.76 -20.87
N LYS A 402 17.46 14.62 -20.66
CA LYS A 402 18.50 14.83 -21.68
C LYS A 402 18.37 13.81 -22.83
N PRO A 403 18.84 14.13 -24.05
CA PRO A 403 19.13 13.13 -25.07
C PRO A 403 20.08 12.04 -24.52
N GLY A 404 19.82 10.77 -24.83
CA GLY A 404 20.54 9.63 -24.28
C GLY A 404 20.14 9.23 -22.86
N GLY A 405 19.32 10.04 -22.19
CA GLY A 405 18.86 9.78 -20.82
C GLY A 405 17.81 8.67 -20.72
N VAL A 406 17.53 8.25 -19.49
CA VAL A 406 16.58 7.19 -19.17
C VAL A 406 15.46 7.71 -18.29
N LEU A 407 14.22 7.38 -18.66
CA LEU A 407 13.02 7.60 -17.87
C LEU A 407 12.41 6.25 -17.48
N VAL A 408 12.18 6.04 -16.19
CA VAL A 408 11.34 4.93 -15.71
C VAL A 408 10.01 5.49 -15.28
N TYR A 409 8.95 5.01 -15.91
CA TYR A 409 7.57 5.16 -15.49
C TYR A 409 7.20 3.98 -14.61
N SER A 410 6.61 4.20 -13.45
CA SER A 410 6.13 3.14 -12.58
C SER A 410 4.80 3.47 -11.91
N THR A 411 4.05 2.43 -11.56
CA THR A 411 2.84 2.49 -10.74
C THR A 411 2.77 1.29 -9.80
N CYS A 412 2.05 1.44 -8.70
CA CYS A 412 1.59 0.32 -7.89
C CYS A 412 0.15 -0.09 -8.24
N SER A 413 -0.20 -0.06 -9.52
CA SER A 413 -1.51 -0.48 -10.04
C SER A 413 -1.44 -1.83 -10.75
N THR A 414 -2.56 -2.54 -10.75
CA THR A 414 -2.74 -3.79 -11.50
C THR A 414 -3.46 -3.60 -12.84
N THR A 415 -3.92 -2.39 -13.16
CA THR A 415 -4.76 -2.13 -14.33
C THR A 415 -3.94 -1.84 -15.59
N VAL A 416 -4.40 -2.31 -16.73
CA VAL A 416 -3.77 -2.03 -18.04
C VAL A 416 -3.88 -0.55 -18.38
N GLU A 417 -4.97 0.10 -18.00
CA GLU A 417 -5.27 1.51 -18.27
C GLU A 417 -4.22 2.46 -17.69
N GLU A 418 -3.73 2.17 -16.49
CA GLU A 418 -2.71 2.97 -15.80
C GLU A 418 -1.27 2.56 -16.14
N ASN A 419 -1.09 1.46 -16.84
CA ASN A 419 0.19 0.81 -17.09
C ASN A 419 0.53 0.81 -18.58
N GLU A 420 0.32 -0.32 -19.26
CA GLU A 420 0.68 -0.51 -20.66
C GLU A 420 0.04 0.54 -21.58
N ALA A 421 -1.23 0.90 -21.33
CA ALA A 421 -1.95 1.88 -22.15
C ALA A 421 -1.37 3.30 -22.05
N VAL A 422 -0.75 3.66 -20.92
CA VAL A 422 -0.02 4.94 -20.78
C VAL A 422 1.25 4.93 -21.60
N ILE A 423 2.01 3.84 -21.57
CA ILE A 423 3.28 3.69 -22.30
C ILE A 423 3.05 3.67 -23.81
N LEU A 424 2.05 2.90 -24.26
CA LEU A 424 1.71 2.81 -25.69
C LEU A 424 1.23 4.17 -26.25
N ASP A 425 0.37 4.89 -25.51
CA ASP A 425 -0.03 6.27 -25.89
C ASP A 425 1.17 7.21 -25.95
N PHE A 426 2.10 7.13 -25.00
CA PHE A 426 3.30 7.96 -24.98
C PHE A 426 4.20 7.69 -26.18
N LEU A 427 4.56 6.43 -26.44
CA LEU A 427 5.44 6.05 -27.53
C LEU A 427 4.83 6.35 -28.91
N SER A 428 3.51 6.26 -29.06
CA SER A 428 2.82 6.60 -30.31
C SER A 428 2.92 8.10 -30.69
N ARG A 429 3.20 8.95 -29.66
CA ARG A 429 3.25 10.44 -29.85
C ARG A 429 4.64 11.04 -29.74
N GLN A 430 5.62 10.27 -29.20
CA GLN A 430 6.98 10.74 -28.90
C GLN A 430 8.00 9.92 -29.71
N GLY A 431 8.26 10.30 -30.92
CA GLY A 431 9.16 9.58 -31.83
C GLY A 431 10.65 9.59 -31.43
N ASP A 432 11.02 10.45 -30.47
CA ASP A 432 12.35 10.55 -29.91
C ASP A 432 12.57 9.62 -28.70
N PHE A 433 11.59 8.78 -28.32
CA PHE A 433 11.70 7.77 -27.29
C PHE A 433 11.55 6.35 -27.85
N VAL A 434 12.23 5.41 -27.18
CA VAL A 434 12.07 3.97 -27.41
C VAL A 434 11.87 3.26 -26.09
N LEU A 435 11.11 2.16 -26.12
CA LEU A 435 11.06 1.23 -25.00
C LEU A 435 12.41 0.50 -24.92
N ASP A 436 13.06 0.60 -23.78
CA ASP A 436 14.28 -0.15 -23.47
C ASP A 436 13.85 -1.52 -22.91
N ASN A 437 14.00 -2.56 -23.73
CA ASN A 437 13.52 -3.90 -23.41
C ASN A 437 14.31 -4.48 -22.22
N LEU A 438 13.64 -4.64 -21.08
CA LEU A 438 14.27 -5.13 -19.86
C LEU A 438 14.79 -6.57 -19.99
N ASN A 439 14.20 -7.38 -20.87
CA ASN A 439 14.68 -8.75 -21.12
C ASN A 439 16.12 -8.78 -21.72
N ASP A 440 16.54 -7.68 -22.37
CA ASP A 440 17.85 -7.57 -22.98
C ASP A 440 18.91 -6.96 -22.04
N THR A 441 18.45 -6.27 -20.98
CA THR A 441 19.35 -5.48 -20.11
C THR A 441 19.47 -6.10 -18.71
N PHE A 442 18.37 -6.67 -18.17
CA PHE A 442 18.29 -7.15 -16.77
C PHE A 442 17.98 -8.65 -16.71
N PHE A 443 18.89 -9.47 -17.20
CA PHE A 443 18.71 -10.91 -17.39
C PHE A 443 18.27 -11.67 -16.12
N ASP A 444 18.78 -11.26 -14.96
CA ASP A 444 18.53 -11.94 -13.68
C ASP A 444 17.07 -11.81 -13.19
N TYR A 445 16.30 -10.89 -13.77
CA TYR A 445 14.94 -10.56 -13.34
C TYR A 445 13.85 -10.92 -14.36
N ARG A 446 14.18 -11.69 -15.40
CA ARG A 446 13.28 -12.00 -16.54
C ARG A 446 11.93 -12.56 -16.13
N GLU A 447 11.85 -13.30 -15.04
CA GLU A 447 10.58 -13.82 -14.52
C GLU A 447 9.57 -12.74 -14.15
N THR A 448 10.05 -11.51 -13.89
CA THR A 448 9.22 -10.36 -13.56
C THR A 448 8.90 -9.48 -14.77
N PHE A 449 9.34 -9.86 -15.97
CA PHE A 449 9.13 -9.07 -17.18
C PHE A 449 8.08 -9.66 -18.09
N THR A 450 7.34 -8.77 -18.76
CA THR A 450 6.44 -9.15 -19.85
C THR A 450 7.22 -9.53 -21.10
N CYS A 451 6.57 -10.20 -22.06
CA CYS A 451 7.17 -10.48 -23.37
C CYS A 451 7.62 -9.19 -24.11
N ASP A 452 6.95 -8.07 -23.86
CA ASP A 452 7.29 -6.78 -24.43
C ASP A 452 8.41 -6.04 -23.68
N GLY A 453 8.98 -6.67 -22.64
CA GLY A 453 10.13 -6.13 -21.90
C GLY A 453 9.79 -5.06 -20.86
N MET A 454 8.60 -5.08 -20.29
CA MET A 454 8.19 -4.23 -19.18
C MET A 454 8.17 -5.05 -17.86
N PHE A 455 8.44 -4.38 -16.74
CA PHE A 455 8.35 -5.00 -15.42
C PHE A 455 6.90 -5.14 -14.97
N ARG A 456 6.55 -6.34 -14.46
CA ARG A 456 5.21 -6.63 -13.97
C ARG A 456 5.27 -7.55 -12.76
N ALA A 457 5.16 -6.99 -11.57
CA ALA A 457 5.09 -7.75 -10.32
C ALA A 457 3.64 -8.08 -9.93
N TRP A 458 3.42 -9.26 -9.39
CA TRP A 458 2.13 -9.75 -8.95
C TRP A 458 2.22 -10.42 -7.58
N PRO A 459 1.31 -10.14 -6.63
CA PRO A 459 1.33 -10.77 -5.30
C PRO A 459 1.27 -12.30 -5.33
N HIS A 460 0.47 -12.87 -6.23
CA HIS A 460 0.26 -14.32 -6.33
C HIS A 460 1.37 -15.06 -7.08
N ARG A 461 2.14 -14.37 -7.94
CA ARG A 461 3.22 -15.00 -8.72
C ARG A 461 4.60 -14.79 -8.09
N HIS A 462 4.83 -13.61 -7.53
CA HIS A 462 6.17 -13.17 -7.13
C HIS A 462 6.30 -12.93 -5.61
N ALA A 463 5.22 -13.09 -4.83
CA ALA A 463 5.14 -12.82 -3.39
C ALA A 463 5.42 -11.36 -2.96
N MET A 464 5.67 -10.44 -3.90
CA MET A 464 5.82 -9.00 -3.66
C MET A 464 4.55 -8.22 -4.02
N ASP A 465 4.50 -6.92 -3.76
CA ASP A 465 3.34 -6.09 -4.13
C ASP A 465 3.15 -6.02 -5.65
N GLY A 466 1.92 -5.72 -6.07
CA GLY A 466 1.62 -5.50 -7.48
C GLY A 466 2.22 -4.19 -7.98
N PHE A 467 3.14 -4.26 -8.93
CA PHE A 467 3.81 -3.12 -9.54
C PHE A 467 3.94 -3.28 -11.04
N PHE A 468 4.05 -2.14 -11.69
CA PHE A 468 4.42 -2.02 -13.09
C PHE A 468 5.56 -1.02 -13.25
N ALA A 469 6.48 -1.29 -14.19
CA ALA A 469 7.42 -0.28 -14.65
C ALA A 469 7.81 -0.50 -16.12
N ALA A 470 8.00 0.62 -16.83
CA ALA A 470 8.56 0.66 -18.17
C ALA A 470 9.77 1.57 -18.21
N ARG A 471 10.86 1.08 -18.79
CA ARG A 471 12.10 1.82 -18.98
C ARG A 471 12.13 2.38 -20.40
N LEU A 472 12.28 3.69 -20.49
CA LEU A 472 12.23 4.44 -21.74
C LEU A 472 13.56 5.16 -21.93
N LYS A 473 14.11 5.11 -23.14
CA LYS A 473 15.35 5.78 -23.50
C LYS A 473 15.06 6.89 -24.52
N LYS A 474 15.57 8.08 -24.25
CA LYS A 474 15.51 9.21 -25.19
C LYS A 474 16.65 9.06 -26.21
N LYS A 475 16.33 9.17 -27.50
CA LYS A 475 17.30 9.15 -28.61
C LYS A 475 18.23 10.34 -28.59
#